data_aaf4b5d782fa9b8c5655a2921e8ee0a7
#
_entry.id   aaf4b5d782fa9b8c5655a2921e8ee0a7
#
_cell.length_a   1.000
_cell.length_b   1.000
_cell.length_c   1.000
_cell.angle_alpha   90.00
_cell.angle_beta   90.00
_cell.angle_gamma   90.00
#
_symmetry.space_group_name_H-M   'P 1'
#
loop_
_entity.id
_entity.type
_entity.pdbx_description
1 polymer ?
#
loop_
_entity_poly.entity_id
_entity_poly.type
_entity_poly.pdbx_seq_one_letter_code
_entity_poly.pdbx_strand_id
1 'polypeptide(L)'
;MLRFDNREPLELRNLEIIPNAMPFAEGSCQINLGDTRVLCTATIEERVPGWMKGKGSGWLTGEYAMLPRSGRDRNERDRLKPNGRTIEIQRLIGRSLRAIVDLERLGERTIILDCDVIGADGGTRCASITGAY
;
A
#
# COMPACT_ATOMS: atom_id res chain seq x y z
N MET A 1 -9.19 5.28 30.53
CA MET A 1 -10.44 5.17 29.73
C MET A 1 -10.16 4.23 28.58
N LEU A 2 -10.92 3.15 28.44
CA LEU A 2 -10.80 2.23 27.34
C LEU A 2 -11.37 2.82 26.04
N ARG A 3 -10.88 2.39 24.89
CA ARG A 3 -11.46 2.70 23.59
C ARG A 3 -12.80 1.98 23.44
N PHE A 4 -13.60 2.34 22.43
CA PHE A 4 -14.93 1.76 22.19
C PHE A 4 -14.92 0.22 22.00
N ASP A 5 -13.78 -0.33 21.59
CA ASP A 5 -13.54 -1.77 21.41
C ASP A 5 -12.84 -2.42 22.62
N ASN A 6 -12.88 -1.75 23.78
CA ASN A 6 -12.31 -2.18 25.05
C ASN A 6 -10.78 -2.27 25.10
N ARG A 7 -10.07 -1.77 24.08
CA ARG A 7 -8.60 -1.71 24.10
C ARG A 7 -8.11 -0.57 25.00
N GLU A 8 -6.94 -0.78 25.59
CA GLU A 8 -6.21 0.29 26.26
C GLU A 8 -5.78 1.39 25.24
N PRO A 9 -5.53 2.63 25.69
CA PRO A 9 -5.18 3.72 24.79
C PRO A 9 -3.94 3.45 23.92
N LEU A 10 -2.97 2.72 24.42
CA LEU A 10 -1.73 2.38 23.73
C LEU A 10 -1.75 0.99 23.08
N GLU A 11 -2.82 0.25 23.25
CA GLU A 11 -2.95 -1.08 22.68
C GLU A 11 -3.25 -1.01 21.19
N LEU A 12 -2.43 -1.73 20.39
CA LEU A 12 -2.66 -1.87 18.96
C LEU A 12 -3.86 -2.80 18.72
N ARG A 13 -4.60 -2.56 17.65
CA ARG A 13 -5.58 -3.53 17.16
C ARG A 13 -4.87 -4.84 16.80
N ASN A 14 -5.59 -5.94 16.82
CA ASN A 14 -5.02 -7.23 16.42
C ASN A 14 -4.39 -7.11 15.03
N LEU A 15 -3.10 -7.42 14.96
CA LEU A 15 -2.31 -7.32 13.73
C LEU A 15 -1.97 -8.72 13.23
N GLU A 16 -2.26 -8.95 11.96
CA GLU A 16 -1.89 -10.17 11.27
C GLU A 16 -1.29 -9.81 9.90
N ILE A 17 -0.15 -10.37 9.57
CA ILE A 17 0.50 -10.22 8.27
C ILE A 17 0.63 -11.59 7.64
N ILE A 18 -0.02 -11.78 6.50
CA ILE A 18 -0.03 -13.04 5.75
C ILE A 18 0.81 -12.83 4.49
N PRO A 19 2.05 -13.33 4.45
CA PRO A 19 2.90 -13.21 3.28
C PRO A 19 2.45 -14.14 2.15
N ASN A 20 2.92 -13.86 0.95
CA ASN A 20 2.65 -14.66 -0.25
C ASN A 20 1.15 -14.82 -0.55
N ALA A 21 0.39 -13.73 -0.35
CA ALA A 21 -1.04 -13.73 -0.54
C ALA A 21 -1.46 -13.84 -2.01
N MET A 22 -0.57 -13.45 -2.94
CA MET A 22 -0.81 -13.48 -4.38
C MET A 22 0.31 -14.24 -5.08
N PRO A 23 -0.02 -15.35 -5.79
CA PRO A 23 0.99 -16.29 -6.31
C PRO A 23 1.82 -15.75 -7.49
N PHE A 24 1.32 -14.76 -8.22
CA PHE A 24 1.98 -14.25 -9.44
C PHE A 24 2.77 -12.96 -9.23
N ALA A 25 2.64 -12.31 -8.09
CA ALA A 25 3.40 -11.10 -7.78
C ALA A 25 4.81 -11.46 -7.28
N GLU A 26 5.81 -10.61 -7.55
CA GLU A 26 7.17 -10.79 -7.02
C GLU A 26 7.20 -10.71 -5.50
N GLY A 27 6.33 -9.89 -4.92
CA GLY A 27 6.10 -9.86 -3.49
C GLY A 27 4.63 -9.61 -3.21
N SER A 28 4.11 -10.17 -2.13
CA SER A 28 2.73 -9.90 -1.72
C SER A 28 2.51 -10.20 -0.25
N CYS A 29 1.58 -9.46 0.33
CA CYS A 29 1.06 -9.80 1.64
C CYS A 29 -0.38 -9.29 1.80
N GLN A 30 -1.12 -9.91 2.69
CA GLN A 30 -2.36 -9.34 3.21
C GLN A 30 -2.11 -8.93 4.64
N ILE A 31 -2.36 -7.66 4.94
CA ILE A 31 -2.32 -7.14 6.31
C ILE A 31 -3.72 -6.95 6.84
N ASN A 32 -3.97 -7.49 8.02
CA ASN A 32 -5.20 -7.29 8.79
C ASN A 32 -4.86 -6.53 10.06
N LEU A 33 -5.47 -5.38 10.23
CA LEU A 33 -5.36 -4.55 11.45
C LEU A 33 -6.76 -4.35 12.00
N GLY A 34 -7.19 -5.25 12.88
CA GLY A 34 -8.60 -5.39 13.22
C GLY A 34 -9.42 -5.73 11.96
N ASP A 35 -10.47 -4.97 11.70
CA ASP A 35 -11.31 -5.14 10.50
C ASP A 35 -10.77 -4.37 9.27
N THR A 36 -9.70 -3.62 9.42
CA THR A 36 -9.01 -3.03 8.28
C THR A 36 -8.14 -4.09 7.63
N ARG A 37 -8.36 -4.34 6.36
CA ARG A 37 -7.67 -5.37 5.57
C ARG A 37 -7.19 -4.78 4.26
N VAL A 38 -5.92 -4.98 3.96
CA VAL A 38 -5.30 -4.47 2.73
C VAL A 38 -4.50 -5.59 2.08
N LEU A 39 -4.72 -5.79 0.80
CA LEU A 39 -3.92 -6.66 -0.03
C LEU A 39 -2.83 -5.82 -0.70
N CYS A 40 -1.57 -6.15 -0.45
CA CYS A 40 -0.42 -5.44 -0.98
C CYS A 40 0.37 -6.36 -1.92
N THR A 41 0.73 -5.83 -3.09
CA THR A 41 1.57 -6.54 -4.04
C THR A 41 2.72 -5.65 -4.49
N ALA A 42 3.83 -6.28 -4.86
CA ALA A 42 4.98 -5.63 -5.46
C ALA A 42 5.24 -6.23 -6.84
N THR A 43 5.38 -5.36 -7.82
CA THR A 43 5.78 -5.71 -9.20
C THR A 43 7.13 -5.08 -9.48
N ILE A 44 8.05 -5.84 -10.08
CA ILE A 44 9.35 -5.34 -10.52
C ILE A 44 9.35 -5.23 -12.04
N GLU A 45 9.58 -4.01 -12.53
CA GLU A 45 9.80 -3.75 -13.95
C GLU A 45 11.29 -3.47 -14.21
N GLU A 46 11.86 -4.08 -15.24
CA GLU A 46 13.27 -3.90 -15.64
C GLU A 46 13.49 -2.59 -16.43
N ARG A 47 12.78 -1.54 -16.05
CA ARG A 47 12.87 -0.21 -16.62
C ARG A 47 12.55 0.85 -15.58
N VAL A 48 12.98 2.08 -15.82
CA VAL A 48 12.63 3.25 -15.02
C VAL A 48 11.84 4.25 -15.85
N PRO A 49 11.09 5.17 -15.22
CA PRO A 49 10.48 6.29 -15.93
C PRO A 49 11.52 7.05 -16.76
N GLY A 50 11.09 7.66 -17.89
CA GLY A 50 11.98 8.32 -18.82
C GLY A 50 12.90 9.38 -18.17
N TRP A 51 12.39 10.13 -17.19
CA TRP A 51 13.14 11.14 -16.44
C TRP A 51 14.22 10.55 -15.50
N MET A 52 14.17 9.24 -15.22
CA MET A 52 15.19 8.51 -14.44
C MET A 52 16.18 7.74 -15.30
N LYS A 53 15.90 7.62 -16.61
CA LYS A 53 16.72 6.83 -17.54
C LYS A 53 18.15 7.35 -17.62
N GLY A 54 19.11 6.45 -17.54
CA GLY A 54 20.55 6.78 -17.62
C GLY A 54 21.16 7.30 -16.32
N LYS A 55 20.40 7.38 -15.23
CA LYS A 55 20.91 7.88 -13.94
C LYS A 55 21.50 6.78 -13.05
N GLY A 56 21.35 5.50 -13.42
CA GLY A 56 21.87 4.37 -12.66
C GLY A 56 21.14 4.13 -11.34
N SER A 57 19.96 4.70 -11.18
CA SER A 57 19.14 4.60 -9.97
C SER A 57 17.74 4.07 -10.31
N GLY A 58 17.16 3.33 -9.38
CA GLY A 58 15.81 2.81 -9.50
C GLY A 58 14.73 3.80 -9.06
N TRP A 59 13.52 3.35 -9.18
CA TRP A 59 12.34 4.08 -8.73
C TRP A 59 11.36 3.17 -8.00
N LEU A 60 10.60 3.77 -7.10
CA LEU A 60 9.52 3.08 -6.40
C LEU A 60 8.30 3.98 -6.41
N THR A 61 7.17 3.42 -6.80
CA THR A 61 5.88 4.11 -6.81
C THR A 61 4.81 3.25 -6.13
N GLY A 62 3.77 3.89 -5.65
CA GLY A 62 2.65 3.22 -4.99
C GLY A 62 1.32 3.59 -5.62
N GLU A 63 0.44 2.63 -5.74
CA GLU A 63 -0.95 2.81 -6.09
C GLU A 63 -1.84 2.35 -4.93
N TYR A 64 -3.00 2.96 -4.83
CA TYR A 64 -3.95 2.70 -3.76
C TYR A 64 -5.36 2.72 -4.32
N ALA A 65 -6.14 1.72 -3.97
CA ALA A 65 -7.55 1.67 -4.31
C ALA A 65 -8.35 1.06 -3.16
N MET A 66 -9.63 1.42 -3.09
CA MET A 66 -10.59 0.80 -2.20
C MET A 66 -11.54 -0.06 -3.01
N LEU A 67 -11.74 -1.33 -2.64
CA LEU A 67 -12.75 -2.15 -3.26
C LEU A 67 -14.15 -1.54 -3.02
N PRO A 68 -15.10 -1.75 -3.94
CA PRO A 68 -16.42 -1.13 -3.83
C PRO A 68 -17.13 -1.39 -2.49
N ARG A 69 -16.96 -2.54 -1.89
CA ARG A 69 -17.57 -2.88 -0.60
C ARG A 69 -16.56 -3.04 0.53
N SER A 70 -15.46 -2.32 0.46
CA SER A 70 -14.51 -2.22 1.59
C SER A 70 -15.11 -1.49 2.79
N GLY A 71 -16.07 -0.63 2.60
CA GLY A 71 -16.82 0.05 3.64
C GLY A 71 -18.28 -0.41 3.74
N ARG A 72 -19.03 0.24 4.64
CA ARG A 72 -20.46 -0.03 4.83
C ARG A 72 -21.28 0.35 3.62
N ASP A 73 -20.91 1.44 2.96
CA ASP A 73 -21.50 1.88 1.70
C ASP A 73 -20.64 1.48 0.52
N ARG A 74 -21.26 1.39 -0.66
CA ARG A 74 -20.52 1.07 -1.87
C ARG A 74 -19.72 2.27 -2.36
N ASN A 75 -18.41 2.10 -2.49
CA ASN A 75 -17.53 3.04 -3.18
C ASN A 75 -17.57 2.80 -4.69
N GLU A 76 -17.70 3.86 -5.47
CA GLU A 76 -17.55 3.74 -6.92
C GLU A 76 -16.08 3.50 -7.28
N ARG A 77 -15.85 2.75 -8.35
CA ARG A 77 -14.52 2.56 -8.91
C ARG A 77 -14.08 3.83 -9.64
N ASP A 78 -12.83 4.23 -9.45
CA ASP A 78 -12.22 5.31 -10.21
C ASP A 78 -11.98 4.83 -11.64
N ARG A 79 -12.80 5.30 -12.59
CA ARG A 79 -12.78 4.83 -13.98
C ARG A 79 -11.85 5.62 -14.87
N LEU A 80 -11.81 6.93 -14.71
CA LEU A 80 -11.07 7.84 -15.58
C LEU A 80 -9.90 8.51 -14.88
N LYS A 81 -10.08 8.92 -13.63
CA LYS A 81 -9.10 9.64 -12.83
C LYS A 81 -9.29 9.33 -11.36
N PRO A 82 -8.21 8.96 -10.64
CA PRO A 82 -8.28 8.82 -9.18
C PRO A 82 -8.71 10.12 -8.52
N ASN A 83 -9.50 10.03 -7.45
CA ASN A 83 -9.88 11.21 -6.67
C ASN A 83 -8.70 11.76 -5.85
N GLY A 84 -8.86 12.96 -5.29
CA GLY A 84 -7.79 13.64 -4.55
C GLY A 84 -7.29 12.85 -3.34
N ARG A 85 -8.17 12.14 -2.64
CA ARG A 85 -7.80 11.29 -1.51
C ARG A 85 -6.95 10.10 -1.96
N THR A 86 -7.32 9.43 -3.03
CA THR A 86 -6.55 8.32 -3.60
C THR A 86 -5.15 8.77 -4.00
N ILE A 87 -5.04 9.90 -4.70
CA ILE A 87 -3.75 10.47 -5.11
C ILE A 87 -2.89 10.82 -3.90
N GLU A 88 -3.47 11.44 -2.87
CA GLU A 88 -2.75 11.78 -1.63
C GLU A 88 -2.16 10.54 -0.97
N ILE A 89 -2.94 9.47 -0.86
CA ILE A 89 -2.49 8.23 -0.22
C ILE A 89 -1.44 7.53 -1.07
N GLN A 90 -1.57 7.49 -2.39
CA GLN A 90 -0.56 6.96 -3.30
C GLN A 90 0.79 7.66 -3.13
N ARG A 91 0.77 8.98 -3.04
CA ARG A 91 1.98 9.77 -2.78
C ARG A 91 2.59 9.48 -1.42
N LEU A 92 1.75 9.32 -0.40
CA LEU A 92 2.21 8.99 0.95
C LEU A 92 2.90 7.62 0.98
N ILE A 93 2.31 6.59 0.38
CA ILE A 93 2.90 5.25 0.28
C ILE A 93 4.24 5.30 -0.45
N GLY A 94 4.27 5.88 -1.63
CA GLY A 94 5.49 5.98 -2.43
C GLY A 94 6.60 6.73 -1.71
N ARG A 95 6.28 7.87 -1.11
CA ARG A 95 7.26 8.68 -0.38
C ARG A 95 7.80 7.98 0.84
N SER A 96 6.93 7.31 1.61
CA SER A 96 7.34 6.57 2.82
C SER A 96 8.31 5.44 2.49
N LEU A 97 8.05 4.68 1.44
CA LEU A 97 8.87 3.53 1.09
C LEU A 97 10.12 3.91 0.29
N ARG A 98 10.09 4.98 -0.50
CA ARG A 98 11.31 5.52 -1.11
C ARG A 98 12.33 5.99 -0.07
N ALA A 99 11.87 6.44 1.09
CA ALA A 99 12.76 6.89 2.16
C ALA A 99 13.61 5.76 2.77
N ILE A 100 13.20 4.51 2.61
CA ILE A 100 13.89 3.35 3.22
C ILE A 100 14.52 2.40 2.20
N VAL A 101 14.26 2.57 0.91
CA VAL A 101 14.83 1.76 -0.16
C VAL A 101 16.09 2.42 -0.70
N ASP A 102 17.16 1.65 -0.83
CA ASP A 102 18.37 2.10 -1.52
C ASP A 102 18.16 2.00 -3.03
N LEU A 103 17.70 3.11 -3.62
CA LEU A 103 17.36 3.19 -5.03
C LEU A 103 18.58 3.03 -5.95
N GLU A 104 19.79 3.38 -5.49
CA GLU A 104 21.02 3.16 -6.26
C GLU A 104 21.34 1.67 -6.37
N ARG A 105 21.21 0.94 -5.26
CA ARG A 105 21.42 -0.51 -5.26
C ARG A 105 20.34 -1.26 -6.04
N LEU A 106 19.14 -0.70 -6.14
CA LEU A 106 18.07 -1.26 -6.97
C LEU A 106 18.46 -1.26 -8.46
N GLY A 107 19.26 -0.27 -8.89
CA GLY A 107 19.59 -0.06 -10.28
C GLY A 107 18.38 0.43 -11.08
N GLU A 108 18.50 0.49 -12.40
CA GLU A 108 17.43 1.00 -13.27
C GLU A 108 16.24 0.04 -13.37
N ARG A 109 15.56 -0.15 -12.25
CA ARG A 109 14.32 -0.93 -12.10
C ARG A 109 13.28 -0.09 -11.39
N THR A 110 12.02 -0.42 -11.62
CA THR A 110 10.90 0.18 -10.91
C THR A 110 10.21 -0.86 -10.06
N ILE A 111 9.98 -0.54 -8.79
CA ILE A 111 9.07 -1.28 -7.93
C ILE A 111 7.74 -0.57 -7.94
N ILE A 112 6.68 -1.27 -8.32
CA ILE A 112 5.30 -0.78 -8.25
C ILE A 112 4.61 -1.51 -7.11
N LEU A 113 4.14 -0.75 -6.15
CA LEU A 113 3.39 -1.27 -5.01
C LEU A 113 1.92 -0.99 -5.21
N ASP A 114 1.11 -2.02 -5.24
CA ASP A 114 -0.35 -1.92 -5.32
C ASP A 114 -0.95 -2.25 -3.96
N CYS A 115 -1.73 -1.34 -3.41
CA CYS A 115 -2.42 -1.52 -2.13
C CYS A 115 -3.93 -1.45 -2.36
N ASP A 116 -4.59 -2.59 -2.27
CA ASP A 116 -6.02 -2.73 -2.46
C ASP A 116 -6.71 -2.95 -1.11
N VAL A 117 -7.52 -1.98 -0.69
CA VAL A 117 -8.26 -2.06 0.57
C VAL A 117 -9.46 -2.97 0.40
N ILE A 118 -9.46 -4.09 1.10
CA ILE A 118 -10.53 -5.09 1.11
C ILE A 118 -11.57 -4.73 2.17
N GLY A 119 -11.11 -4.28 3.33
CA GLY A 119 -11.94 -3.82 4.44
C GLY A 119 -11.37 -2.53 5.01
N ALA A 120 -12.20 -1.51 5.17
CA ALA A 120 -11.81 -0.20 5.67
C ALA A 120 -12.53 0.11 6.99
N ASP A 121 -11.80 0.02 8.09
CA ASP A 121 -12.26 0.36 9.44
C ASP A 121 -11.24 1.29 10.13
N GLY A 122 -10.79 2.31 9.42
CA GLY A 122 -9.77 3.25 9.86
C GLY A 122 -8.34 2.73 9.74
N GLY A 123 -7.40 3.63 9.55
CA GLY A 123 -5.98 3.31 9.46
C GLY A 123 -5.53 2.63 8.17
N THR A 124 -6.26 2.81 7.07
CA THR A 124 -5.89 2.20 5.78
C THR A 124 -4.55 2.71 5.25
N ARG A 125 -4.17 3.96 5.53
CA ARG A 125 -2.85 4.49 5.18
C ARG A 125 -1.72 3.73 5.87
N CYS A 126 -1.83 3.58 7.18
CA CYS A 126 -0.82 2.87 7.97
C CYS A 126 -0.75 1.39 7.59
N ALA A 127 -1.89 0.74 7.43
CA ALA A 127 -1.95 -0.65 7.00
C ALA A 127 -1.34 -0.84 5.61
N SER A 128 -1.61 0.06 4.66
CA SER A 128 -1.04 0.01 3.31
C SER A 128 0.48 0.15 3.32
N ILE A 129 1.01 1.13 4.06
CA ILE A 129 2.46 1.33 4.16
C ILE A 129 3.13 0.12 4.82
N THR A 130 2.55 -0.38 5.90
CA THR A 130 3.11 -1.54 6.62
C THR A 130 3.07 -2.80 5.78
N GLY A 131 1.96 -3.05 5.09
CA GLY A 131 1.82 -4.21 4.22
C GLY A 131 2.69 -4.14 2.96
N ALA A 132 2.87 -2.95 2.40
CA ALA A 132 3.71 -2.75 1.23
C ALA A 132 5.21 -2.87 1.54
N TYR A 133 5.60 -2.62 2.79
CA TYR A 133 6.97 -2.87 3.29
C TYR A 133 7.31 -4.35 3.32
#